data_686d648ddcd378c7f51ff7c565fb3bbd
#
_entry.id   686d648ddcd378c7f51ff7c565fb3bbd
#
_cell.length_a   1.000
_cell.length_b   1.000
_cell.length_c   1.000
_cell.angle_alpha   90.00
_cell.angle_beta   90.00
_cell.angle_gamma   90.00
#
_symmetry.space_group_name_H-M   'P 1'
#
loop_
_entity.id
_entity.type
_entity.pdbx_description
1 polymer ?
#
loop_
_entity_poly.entity_id
_entity_poly.type
_entity_poly.pdbx_seq_one_letter_code
_entity_poly.pdbx_strand_id
1 'polypeptide(L)'
;EMTSSLVGSEMCIRDSTNIVGKYGPHIQLLLKKAGGVLDQIKYICPLHGPVWRKDLGWFIEKYDTWSRYAPETQGVLIVYASMYGNTENAAQALATSLCDKGMSKVAMYDVSSTHVSQLISEAFKYSHIVLASVTYNLGIYPAMHDFLMDMKALNLQNRTFAIIENGSWAVKSGDLMQKFVNNELKNMTVLNERLSLASSMGTDKRTELEALADAILESMK
;
A
#
# COMPACT_ATOMS: atom_id res chain seq x y z
N GLU A 1 6.14 24.98 11.03
CA GLU A 1 5.89 25.33 9.60
C GLU A 1 6.43 24.22 8.72
N MET A 2 5.62 23.20 8.44
CA MET A 2 5.92 22.35 7.29
C MET A 2 5.69 23.21 6.04
N THR A 3 6.78 23.62 5.44
CA THR A 3 6.78 24.52 4.31
C THR A 3 6.03 23.88 3.13
N SER A 4 5.21 24.68 2.46
CA SER A 4 4.44 24.31 1.24
C SER A 4 5.28 23.65 0.14
N SER A 5 6.60 23.73 0.22
CA SER A 5 7.55 23.09 -0.70
C SER A 5 7.66 21.56 -0.49
N LEU A 6 7.48 21.03 0.74
CA LEU A 6 7.53 19.60 1.01
C LEU A 6 6.25 18.89 0.50
N VAL A 7 5.09 19.53 0.65
CA VAL A 7 3.82 18.98 0.14
C VAL A 7 3.84 18.90 -1.40
N GLY A 8 4.41 19.90 -2.08
CA GLY A 8 4.58 19.87 -3.54
C GLY A 8 5.56 18.79 -4.01
N SER A 9 6.61 18.51 -3.24
CA SER A 9 7.63 17.52 -3.60
C SER A 9 7.14 16.07 -3.40
N GLU A 10 6.42 15.79 -2.32
CA GLU A 10 5.77 14.48 -2.14
C GLU A 10 4.72 14.21 -3.22
N MET A 11 3.96 15.24 -3.62
CA MET A 11 2.97 15.14 -4.69
C MET A 11 3.59 14.76 -6.03
N CYS A 12 4.75 15.31 -6.39
CA CYS A 12 5.45 14.96 -7.62
C CYS A 12 5.93 13.51 -7.68
N ILE A 13 6.40 12.97 -6.57
CA ILE A 13 6.81 11.58 -6.48
C ILE A 13 5.59 10.68 -6.54
N ARG A 14 4.47 11.05 -5.91
CA ARG A 14 3.18 10.37 -6.01
C ARG A 14 2.66 10.32 -7.44
N ASP A 15 2.72 11.45 -8.17
CA ASP A 15 2.36 11.50 -9.58
C ASP A 15 3.24 10.58 -10.42
N SER A 16 4.53 10.49 -10.12
CA SER A 16 5.45 9.59 -10.82
C SER A 16 5.05 8.12 -10.69
N THR A 17 4.64 7.66 -9.50
CA THR A 17 4.18 6.27 -9.33
C THR A 17 2.88 5.98 -10.06
N ASN A 18 1.94 6.92 -10.03
CA ASN A 18 0.64 6.78 -10.68
C ASN A 18 0.71 6.80 -12.22
N ILE A 19 1.68 7.51 -12.79
CA ILE A 19 1.81 7.66 -14.25
C ILE A 19 2.83 6.70 -14.83
N VAL A 20 3.98 6.55 -14.16
CA VAL A 20 5.15 5.85 -14.71
C VAL A 20 5.64 4.68 -13.83
N GLY A 21 4.92 4.30 -12.80
CA GLY A 21 5.31 3.22 -11.88
C GLY A 21 5.71 1.92 -12.58
N LYS A 22 4.99 1.52 -13.63
CA LYS A 22 5.30 0.33 -14.43
C LYS A 22 6.65 0.40 -15.19
N TYR A 23 7.24 1.58 -15.32
CA TYR A 23 8.49 1.80 -16.07
C TYR A 23 9.74 1.79 -15.18
N GLY A 24 9.67 1.22 -13.99
CA GLY A 24 10.80 1.07 -13.07
C GLY A 24 12.11 0.64 -13.74
N PRO A 25 12.15 -0.42 -14.57
CA PRO A 25 13.37 -0.84 -15.27
C PRO A 25 14.00 0.24 -16.16
N HIS A 26 13.19 1.08 -16.80
CA HIS A 26 13.70 2.19 -17.62
C HIS A 26 14.33 3.29 -16.77
N ILE A 27 13.75 3.56 -15.59
CA ILE A 27 14.30 4.50 -14.61
C ILE A 27 15.64 3.99 -14.09
N GLN A 28 15.74 2.70 -13.78
CA GLN A 28 17.00 2.08 -13.36
C GLN A 28 18.10 2.20 -14.42
N LEU A 29 17.75 2.03 -15.69
CA LEU A 29 18.70 2.27 -16.80
C LEU A 29 19.14 3.73 -16.91
N LEU A 30 18.20 4.67 -16.69
CA LEU A 30 18.50 6.10 -16.64
C LEU A 30 19.45 6.43 -15.49
N LEU A 31 19.17 5.98 -14.30
CA LEU A 31 20.00 6.21 -13.11
C LEU A 31 21.41 5.63 -13.29
N LYS A 32 21.51 4.42 -13.87
CA LYS A 32 22.80 3.82 -14.21
C LYS A 32 23.61 4.67 -15.20
N LYS A 33 22.98 5.22 -16.23
CA LYS A 33 23.65 6.10 -17.20
C LYS A 33 24.04 7.43 -16.59
N ALA A 34 23.21 7.98 -15.71
CA ALA A 34 23.46 9.26 -15.04
C ALA A 34 24.52 9.15 -13.93
N GLY A 35 24.82 7.94 -13.44
CA GLY A 35 25.70 7.70 -12.27
C GLY A 35 27.05 8.40 -12.35
N GLY A 36 27.65 8.51 -13.55
CA GLY A 36 28.92 9.20 -13.76
C GLY A 36 28.85 10.73 -13.76
N VAL A 37 27.65 11.32 -13.72
CA VAL A 37 27.44 12.78 -13.77
C VAL A 37 26.56 13.31 -12.65
N LEU A 38 26.12 12.46 -11.74
CA LEU A 38 25.18 12.84 -10.65
C LEU A 38 25.74 13.99 -9.80
N ASP A 39 27.05 13.98 -9.52
CA ASP A 39 27.71 15.02 -8.73
C ASP A 39 27.77 16.38 -9.45
N GLN A 40 27.57 16.40 -10.75
CA GLN A 40 27.60 17.61 -11.58
C GLN A 40 26.19 18.20 -11.78
N ILE A 41 25.15 17.47 -11.41
CA ILE A 41 23.75 17.90 -11.57
C ILE A 41 23.44 18.97 -10.52
N LYS A 42 23.08 20.17 -10.99
CA LYS A 42 22.67 21.32 -10.15
C LYS A 42 21.15 21.50 -10.10
N TYR A 43 20.46 21.01 -11.10
CA TYR A 43 19.01 21.13 -11.24
C TYR A 43 18.43 19.85 -11.82
N ILE A 44 17.28 19.44 -11.30
CA ILE A 44 16.45 18.40 -11.92
C ILE A 44 15.16 19.05 -12.36
N CYS A 45 14.86 18.97 -13.65
CA CYS A 45 13.68 19.57 -14.28
C CYS A 45 12.78 18.46 -14.80
N PRO A 46 11.85 17.92 -13.99
CA PRO A 46 10.89 16.94 -14.46
C PRO A 46 9.98 17.55 -15.52
N LEU A 47 9.48 16.73 -16.46
CA LEU A 47 8.45 17.17 -17.41
C LEU A 47 7.14 17.55 -16.70
N HIS A 48 6.86 16.92 -15.55
CA HIS A 48 5.73 17.20 -14.70
C HIS A 48 6.24 17.40 -13.28
N GLY A 49 5.90 18.54 -12.66
CA GLY A 49 6.26 18.85 -11.28
C GLY A 49 7.28 19.99 -11.12
N PRO A 50 7.67 20.32 -9.88
CA PRO A 50 8.57 21.43 -9.60
C PRO A 50 10.01 21.14 -10.04
N VAL A 51 10.74 22.21 -10.33
CA VAL A 51 12.18 22.15 -10.55
C VAL A 51 12.90 21.99 -9.22
N TRP A 52 13.70 20.94 -9.11
CA TRP A 52 14.51 20.64 -7.94
C TRP A 52 15.84 21.35 -8.00
N ARG A 53 16.16 22.11 -6.95
CA ARG A 53 17.40 22.91 -6.83
C ARG A 53 18.19 22.59 -5.55
N LYS A 54 17.55 21.91 -4.61
CA LYS A 54 18.11 21.48 -3.33
C LYS A 54 17.69 20.05 -3.08
N ASP A 55 18.41 19.38 -2.20
CA ASP A 55 18.11 17.99 -1.77
C ASP A 55 17.96 17.01 -2.95
N LEU A 56 18.77 17.20 -4.01
CA LEU A 56 18.73 16.36 -5.20
C LEU A 56 19.01 14.90 -4.89
N GLY A 57 19.87 14.63 -3.90
CA GLY A 57 20.15 13.28 -3.42
C GLY A 57 18.92 12.58 -2.89
N TRP A 58 18.10 13.29 -2.10
CA TRP A 58 16.83 12.75 -1.59
C TRP A 58 15.86 12.37 -2.72
N PHE A 59 15.72 13.26 -3.73
CA PHE A 59 14.88 12.96 -4.89
C PHE A 59 15.36 11.73 -5.66
N ILE A 60 16.66 11.62 -5.90
CA ILE A 60 17.27 10.49 -6.61
C ILE A 60 17.09 9.19 -5.81
N GLU A 61 17.27 9.22 -4.50
CA GLU A 61 17.07 8.08 -3.61
C GLU A 61 15.62 7.57 -3.65
N LYS A 62 14.65 8.48 -3.58
CA LYS A 62 13.23 8.12 -3.70
C LYS A 62 12.92 7.52 -5.06
N TYR A 63 13.43 8.13 -6.11
CA TYR A 63 13.24 7.68 -7.48
C TYR A 63 13.86 6.29 -7.72
N ASP A 64 15.05 6.05 -7.15
CA ASP A 64 15.70 4.72 -7.15
C ASP A 64 14.86 3.69 -6.39
N THR A 65 14.48 4.01 -5.15
CA THR A 65 13.71 3.10 -4.29
C THR A 65 12.41 2.65 -4.95
N TRP A 66 11.61 3.57 -5.46
CA TRP A 66 10.32 3.27 -6.04
C TRP A 66 10.44 2.58 -7.40
N SER A 67 11.44 2.92 -8.20
CA SER A 67 11.68 2.27 -9.49
C SER A 67 12.19 0.82 -9.36
N ARG A 68 12.76 0.45 -8.22
CA ARG A 68 13.07 -0.94 -7.85
C ARG A 68 11.89 -1.66 -7.19
N TYR A 69 10.75 -0.99 -7.04
CA TYR A 69 9.58 -1.47 -6.30
C TYR A 69 9.90 -1.83 -4.84
N ALA A 70 10.95 -1.25 -4.27
CA ALA A 70 11.26 -1.40 -2.87
C ALA A 70 10.33 -0.54 -2.01
N PRO A 71 9.89 -1.02 -0.85
CA PRO A 71 9.12 -0.19 0.07
C PRO A 71 9.99 0.92 0.65
N GLU A 72 9.45 2.11 0.75
CA GLU A 72 10.13 3.25 1.36
C GLU A 72 10.12 3.17 2.89
N THR A 73 9.05 2.59 3.42
CA THR A 73 8.77 2.55 4.85
C THR A 73 8.42 1.14 5.28
N GLN A 74 9.13 0.61 6.26
CA GLN A 74 8.68 -0.58 6.97
C GLN A 74 7.53 -0.18 7.90
N GLY A 75 6.32 -0.52 7.50
CA GLY A 75 5.08 -0.15 8.17
C GLY A 75 3.87 -0.76 7.49
N VAL A 76 2.68 -0.45 7.98
CA VAL A 76 1.42 -1.08 7.57
C VAL A 76 0.48 -0.06 6.94
N LEU A 77 0.04 -0.33 5.73
CA LEU A 77 -1.08 0.32 5.07
C LEU A 77 -2.32 -0.55 5.21
N ILE A 78 -3.37 -0.05 5.82
CA ILE A 78 -4.66 -0.72 5.90
C ILE A 78 -5.61 -0.03 4.93
N VAL A 79 -6.08 -0.77 3.91
CA VAL A 79 -7.10 -0.30 2.96
C VAL A 79 -8.37 -1.10 3.19
N TYR A 80 -9.46 -0.42 3.51
CA TYR A 80 -10.71 -1.10 3.81
C TYR A 80 -11.86 -0.68 2.90
N ALA A 81 -12.77 -1.62 2.65
CA ALA A 81 -14.07 -1.44 2.01
C ALA A 81 -15.15 -1.90 2.96
N SER A 82 -16.01 -0.99 3.41
CA SER A 82 -17.08 -1.28 4.35
C SER A 82 -18.41 -0.70 3.87
N MET A 83 -19.50 -1.49 3.97
CA MET A 83 -20.84 -1.01 3.63
C MET A 83 -21.60 -0.48 4.85
N TYR A 84 -21.45 -1.16 5.99
CA TYR A 84 -22.21 -0.88 7.21
C TYR A 84 -21.31 -0.65 8.44
N GLY A 85 -20.04 -0.33 8.24
CA GLY A 85 -19.07 -0.06 9.30
C GLY A 85 -18.40 -1.30 9.91
N ASN A 86 -18.89 -2.51 9.70
CA ASN A 86 -18.35 -3.71 10.37
C ASN A 86 -16.91 -4.05 9.95
N THR A 87 -16.61 -3.95 8.66
CA THR A 87 -15.24 -4.18 8.15
C THR A 87 -14.31 -3.04 8.57
N GLU A 88 -14.81 -1.82 8.59
CA GLU A 88 -14.09 -0.65 9.11
C GLU A 88 -13.72 -0.83 10.59
N ASN A 89 -14.68 -1.22 11.43
CA ASN A 89 -14.43 -1.49 12.86
C ASN A 89 -13.34 -2.54 13.06
N ALA A 90 -13.33 -3.61 12.25
CA ALA A 90 -12.29 -4.62 12.31
C ALA A 90 -10.92 -4.08 11.87
N ALA A 91 -10.89 -3.25 10.83
CA ALA A 91 -9.67 -2.58 10.37
C ALA A 91 -9.12 -1.62 11.46
N GLN A 92 -10.00 -0.86 12.12
CA GLN A 92 -9.63 0.00 13.25
C GLN A 92 -9.11 -0.80 14.44
N ALA A 93 -9.75 -1.92 14.77
CA ALA A 93 -9.29 -2.80 15.84
C ALA A 93 -7.90 -3.38 15.56
N LEU A 94 -7.63 -3.78 14.30
CA LEU A 94 -6.29 -4.22 13.89
C LEU A 94 -5.26 -3.09 13.98
N ALA A 95 -5.60 -1.89 13.52
CA ALA A 95 -4.73 -0.72 13.62
C ALA A 95 -4.36 -0.42 15.08
N THR A 96 -5.35 -0.47 15.97
CA THR A 96 -5.14 -0.28 17.43
C THR A 96 -4.23 -1.35 17.99
N SER A 97 -4.49 -2.65 17.70
CA SER A 97 -3.64 -3.75 18.18
C SER A 97 -2.19 -3.61 17.70
N LEU A 98 -1.97 -3.23 16.44
CA LEU A 98 -0.62 -2.98 15.91
C LEU A 98 0.07 -1.82 16.65
N CYS A 99 -0.64 -0.72 16.91
CA CYS A 99 -0.10 0.43 17.65
C CYS A 99 0.22 0.06 19.12
N ASP A 100 -0.65 -0.69 19.78
CA ASP A 100 -0.44 -1.15 21.16
C ASP A 100 0.78 -2.08 21.28
N LYS A 101 1.08 -2.82 20.19
CA LYS A 101 2.28 -3.66 20.09
C LYS A 101 3.54 -2.90 19.61
N GLY A 102 3.46 -1.56 19.53
CA GLY A 102 4.60 -0.68 19.25
C GLY A 102 4.81 -0.29 17.78
N MET A 103 3.89 -0.64 16.87
CA MET A 103 3.98 -0.20 15.47
C MET A 103 3.58 1.27 15.36
N SER A 104 4.53 2.14 15.06
CA SER A 104 4.30 3.59 14.93
C SER A 104 3.92 4.05 13.52
N LYS A 105 4.12 3.19 12.51
CA LYS A 105 3.92 3.53 11.09
C LYS A 105 2.73 2.75 10.54
N VAL A 106 1.53 3.17 10.93
CA VAL A 106 0.27 2.63 10.44
C VAL A 106 -0.50 3.74 9.74
N ALA A 107 -0.96 3.48 8.52
CA ALA A 107 -1.89 4.34 7.79
C ALA A 107 -3.14 3.55 7.44
N MET A 108 -4.31 4.18 7.50
CA MET A 108 -5.58 3.52 7.21
C MET A 108 -6.45 4.41 6.32
N TYR A 109 -7.03 3.81 5.27
CA TYR A 109 -7.86 4.52 4.29
C TYR A 109 -9.10 3.71 3.89
N ASP A 110 -10.20 4.42 3.74
CA ASP A 110 -11.41 3.90 3.08
C ASP A 110 -11.23 3.99 1.55
N VAL A 111 -11.24 2.83 0.89
CA VAL A 111 -11.11 2.75 -0.57
C VAL A 111 -12.27 3.43 -1.30
N SER A 112 -13.43 3.58 -0.65
CA SER A 112 -14.63 4.18 -1.26
C SER A 112 -14.59 5.71 -1.27
N SER A 113 -13.83 6.33 -0.37
CA SER A 113 -13.77 7.79 -0.20
C SER A 113 -12.41 8.40 -0.52
N THR A 114 -11.36 7.57 -0.61
CA THR A 114 -10.00 8.02 -0.89
C THR A 114 -9.70 7.88 -2.38
N HIS A 115 -9.17 8.93 -2.99
CA HIS A 115 -8.80 8.88 -4.41
C HIS A 115 -7.73 7.80 -4.64
N VAL A 116 -7.91 7.01 -5.69
CA VAL A 116 -7.03 5.85 -5.98
C VAL A 116 -5.57 6.23 -6.13
N SER A 117 -5.26 7.41 -6.66
CA SER A 117 -3.87 7.89 -6.78
C SER A 117 -3.17 8.05 -5.43
N GLN A 118 -3.90 8.44 -4.37
CA GLN A 118 -3.37 8.46 -3.02
C GLN A 118 -3.11 7.04 -2.50
N LEU A 119 -4.07 6.14 -2.67
CA LEU A 119 -3.93 4.74 -2.25
C LEU A 119 -2.73 4.07 -2.91
N ILE A 120 -2.52 4.29 -4.20
CA ILE A 120 -1.39 3.76 -4.95
C ILE A 120 -0.07 4.32 -4.42
N SER A 121 0.03 5.62 -4.17
CA SER A 121 1.25 6.20 -3.62
C SER A 121 1.59 5.63 -2.24
N GLU A 122 0.59 5.40 -1.40
CA GLU A 122 0.77 4.74 -0.11
C GLU A 122 1.15 3.25 -0.28
N ALA A 123 0.59 2.54 -1.26
CA ALA A 123 0.97 1.16 -1.56
C ALA A 123 2.44 1.03 -2.02
N PHE A 124 2.97 2.04 -2.74
CA PHE A 124 4.40 2.10 -3.07
C PHE A 124 5.28 2.44 -1.85
N LYS A 125 4.74 3.17 -0.88
CA LYS A 125 5.47 3.60 0.32
C LYS A 125 5.63 2.48 1.35
N TYR A 126 4.56 1.78 1.69
CA TYR A 126 4.54 0.81 2.79
C TYR A 126 4.97 -0.59 2.37
N SER A 127 5.64 -1.29 3.29
CA SER A 127 6.08 -2.68 3.10
C SER A 127 4.96 -3.70 3.23
N HIS A 128 3.97 -3.44 4.09
CA HIS A 128 2.85 -4.33 4.39
C HIS A 128 1.54 -3.66 4.04
N ILE A 129 0.64 -4.41 3.40
CA ILE A 129 -0.68 -3.94 2.96
C ILE A 129 -1.74 -4.89 3.52
N VAL A 130 -2.65 -4.35 4.31
CA VAL A 130 -3.84 -5.08 4.77
C VAL A 130 -5.00 -4.74 3.84
N LEU A 131 -5.56 -5.77 3.22
CA LEU A 131 -6.76 -5.67 2.41
C LEU A 131 -7.96 -6.11 3.24
N ALA A 132 -8.80 -5.17 3.64
CA ALA A 132 -10.00 -5.44 4.43
C ALA A 132 -11.24 -5.19 3.57
N SER A 133 -11.96 -6.25 3.16
CA SER A 133 -13.08 -6.09 2.23
C SER A 133 -14.30 -6.90 2.62
N VAL A 134 -15.47 -6.27 2.48
CA VAL A 134 -16.73 -6.96 2.49
C VAL A 134 -16.91 -7.76 1.18
N THR A 135 -17.58 -8.90 1.26
CA THR A 135 -18.03 -9.64 0.08
C THR A 135 -19.24 -8.92 -0.54
N TYR A 136 -19.14 -8.59 -1.81
CA TYR A 136 -20.19 -7.93 -2.58
C TYR A 136 -20.57 -8.77 -3.80
N ASN A 137 -21.84 -9.16 -3.90
CA ASN A 137 -22.32 -10.04 -4.98
C ASN A 137 -21.44 -11.30 -5.22
N LEU A 138 -21.04 -11.97 -4.14
CA LEU A 138 -20.09 -13.09 -4.14
C LEU A 138 -18.69 -12.75 -4.70
N GLY A 139 -18.40 -11.48 -4.89
CA GLY A 139 -17.15 -10.93 -5.41
C GLY A 139 -16.42 -10.04 -4.43
N ILE A 140 -15.34 -9.44 -4.91
CA ILE A 140 -14.63 -8.35 -4.22
C ILE A 140 -15.47 -7.08 -4.34
N TYR A 141 -15.47 -6.23 -3.32
CA TYR A 141 -16.11 -4.91 -3.38
C TYR A 141 -15.52 -4.08 -4.54
N PRO A 142 -16.35 -3.40 -5.38
CA PRO A 142 -15.88 -2.79 -6.63
C PRO A 142 -14.67 -1.87 -6.47
N ALA A 143 -14.71 -0.92 -5.55
CA ALA A 143 -13.60 0.01 -5.34
C ALA A 143 -12.31 -0.70 -4.87
N MET A 144 -12.43 -1.78 -4.08
CA MET A 144 -11.28 -2.61 -3.71
C MET A 144 -10.72 -3.37 -4.92
N HIS A 145 -11.60 -3.86 -5.80
CA HIS A 145 -11.17 -4.51 -7.04
C HIS A 145 -10.43 -3.53 -7.95
N ASP A 146 -10.94 -2.31 -8.10
CA ASP A 146 -10.28 -1.27 -8.91
C ASP A 146 -8.89 -0.93 -8.34
N PHE A 147 -8.74 -0.81 -7.02
CA PHE A 147 -7.45 -0.61 -6.37
C PHE A 147 -6.47 -1.77 -6.66
N LEU A 148 -6.92 -3.02 -6.61
CA LEU A 148 -6.11 -4.19 -6.97
C LEU A 148 -5.68 -4.14 -8.45
N MET A 149 -6.58 -3.76 -9.35
CA MET A 149 -6.28 -3.62 -10.79
C MET A 149 -5.25 -2.53 -11.06
N ASP A 150 -5.29 -1.41 -10.33
CA ASP A 150 -4.30 -0.35 -10.46
C ASP A 150 -2.93 -0.78 -9.94
N MET A 151 -2.86 -1.50 -8.82
CA MET A 151 -1.59 -2.09 -8.35
C MET A 151 -0.98 -3.01 -9.42
N LYS A 152 -1.80 -3.82 -10.10
CA LYS A 152 -1.36 -4.67 -11.22
C LYS A 152 -0.88 -3.83 -12.41
N ALA A 153 -1.66 -2.83 -12.83
CA ALA A 153 -1.35 -1.98 -13.97
C ALA A 153 -0.04 -1.22 -13.79
N LEU A 154 0.28 -0.84 -12.56
CA LEU A 154 1.50 -0.14 -12.18
C LEU A 154 2.66 -1.06 -11.80
N ASN A 155 2.44 -2.40 -11.89
CA ASN A 155 3.44 -3.43 -11.65
C ASN A 155 4.04 -3.36 -10.23
N LEU A 156 3.22 -3.01 -9.21
CA LEU A 156 3.64 -3.02 -7.81
C LEU A 156 4.19 -4.40 -7.44
N GLN A 157 5.31 -4.44 -6.71
CA GLN A 157 5.99 -5.67 -6.33
C GLN A 157 6.55 -5.59 -4.91
N ASN A 158 7.03 -6.73 -4.40
CA ASN A 158 7.79 -6.82 -3.16
C ASN A 158 7.01 -6.29 -1.94
N ARG A 159 5.75 -6.70 -1.79
CA ARG A 159 4.91 -6.36 -0.62
C ARG A 159 4.41 -7.60 0.08
N THR A 160 4.20 -7.48 1.38
CA THR A 160 3.52 -8.49 2.19
C THR A 160 2.07 -8.08 2.41
N PHE A 161 1.16 -9.01 2.14
CA PHE A 161 -0.28 -8.78 2.28
C PHE A 161 -0.86 -9.55 3.46
N ALA A 162 -1.76 -8.90 4.20
CA ALA A 162 -2.64 -9.49 5.18
C ALA A 162 -4.10 -9.26 4.77
N ILE A 163 -5.01 -10.14 5.18
CA ILE A 163 -6.40 -10.11 4.72
C ILE A 163 -7.37 -10.10 5.88
N ILE A 164 -8.33 -9.18 5.81
CA ILE A 164 -9.56 -9.19 6.58
C ILE A 164 -10.71 -9.35 5.60
N GLU A 165 -11.53 -10.37 5.79
CA GLU A 165 -12.69 -10.62 4.96
C GLU A 165 -13.98 -10.56 5.77
N ASN A 166 -15.06 -10.11 5.14
CA ASN A 166 -16.36 -10.03 5.77
C ASN A 166 -17.49 -10.42 4.80
N GLY A 167 -18.57 -10.97 5.33
CA GLY A 167 -19.78 -11.29 4.54
C GLY A 167 -20.85 -11.95 5.38
N SER A 168 -22.08 -11.43 5.31
CA SER A 168 -23.20 -11.95 6.13
C SER A 168 -23.71 -13.32 5.67
N TRP A 169 -23.80 -13.53 4.35
CA TRP A 169 -24.33 -14.78 3.77
C TRP A 169 -23.26 -15.69 3.19
N ALA A 170 -22.21 -15.10 2.69
CA ALA A 170 -21.03 -15.81 2.21
C ALA A 170 -19.80 -14.93 2.39
N VAL A 171 -18.75 -15.48 2.98
CA VAL A 171 -17.44 -14.83 3.11
C VAL A 171 -16.58 -15.34 1.95
N LYS A 172 -16.34 -14.50 0.94
CA LYS A 172 -15.62 -14.86 -0.29
C LYS A 172 -14.55 -13.85 -0.71
N SER A 173 -14.63 -12.62 -0.20
CA SER A 173 -13.72 -11.55 -0.62
C SER A 173 -12.25 -11.88 -0.35
N GLY A 174 -11.96 -12.55 0.75
CA GLY A 174 -10.59 -12.90 1.13
C GLY A 174 -9.94 -13.88 0.16
N ASP A 175 -10.63 -14.98 -0.19
CA ASP A 175 -10.12 -15.95 -1.16
C ASP A 175 -9.89 -15.32 -2.53
N LEU A 176 -10.79 -14.43 -2.95
CA LEU A 176 -10.69 -13.75 -4.23
C LEU A 176 -9.52 -12.74 -4.24
N MET A 177 -9.34 -11.97 -3.16
CA MET A 177 -8.22 -11.05 -3.02
C MET A 177 -6.89 -11.82 -2.97
N GLN A 178 -6.80 -12.89 -2.19
CA GLN A 178 -5.60 -13.73 -2.14
C GLN A 178 -5.26 -14.34 -3.51
N LYS A 179 -6.26 -14.86 -4.21
CA LYS A 179 -6.09 -15.39 -5.57
C LYS A 179 -5.58 -14.31 -6.52
N PHE A 180 -6.14 -13.10 -6.43
CA PHE A 180 -5.69 -11.98 -7.24
C PHE A 180 -4.22 -11.63 -6.95
N VAL A 181 -3.86 -11.45 -5.68
CA VAL A 181 -2.48 -11.13 -5.29
C VAL A 181 -1.50 -12.18 -5.78
N ASN A 182 -1.82 -13.46 -5.60
CA ASN A 182 -0.92 -14.56 -5.96
C ASN A 182 -0.76 -14.75 -7.48
N ASN A 183 -1.81 -14.49 -8.25
CA ASN A 183 -1.80 -14.78 -9.70
C ASN A 183 -1.48 -13.57 -10.57
N GLU A 184 -1.82 -12.37 -10.10
CA GLU A 184 -1.78 -11.16 -10.93
C GLU A 184 -0.67 -10.18 -10.53
N LEU A 185 -0.19 -10.27 -9.28
CA LEU A 185 0.91 -9.44 -8.80
C LEU A 185 2.20 -10.26 -8.71
N LYS A 186 3.35 -9.58 -8.72
CA LYS A 186 4.65 -10.23 -8.74
C LYS A 186 5.38 -10.07 -7.41
N ASN A 187 6.10 -11.11 -6.99
CA ASN A 187 6.96 -11.07 -5.80
C ASN A 187 6.20 -10.62 -4.54
N MET A 188 4.97 -11.10 -4.38
CA MET A 188 4.16 -10.80 -3.21
C MET A 188 4.18 -11.96 -2.23
N THR A 189 4.12 -11.65 -0.95
CA THR A 189 3.88 -12.61 0.13
C THR A 189 2.47 -12.37 0.67
N VAL A 190 1.67 -13.40 0.83
CA VAL A 190 0.39 -13.30 1.55
C VAL A 190 0.52 -14.09 2.83
N LEU A 191 0.23 -13.45 3.96
CA LEU A 191 0.26 -14.11 5.28
C LEU A 191 -0.82 -15.18 5.36
N ASN A 192 -0.54 -16.25 6.11
CA ASN A 192 -1.47 -17.34 6.31
C ASN A 192 -2.62 -16.95 7.25
N GLU A 193 -2.30 -16.12 8.23
CA GLU A 193 -3.25 -15.59 9.20
C GLU A 193 -4.23 -14.65 8.50
N ARG A 194 -5.54 -14.87 8.77
CA ARG A 194 -6.64 -14.11 8.19
C ARG A 194 -7.69 -13.87 9.24
N LEU A 195 -8.27 -12.68 9.26
CA LEU A 195 -9.46 -12.41 10.05
C LEU A 195 -10.71 -12.60 9.19
N SER A 196 -11.54 -13.59 9.52
CA SER A 196 -12.80 -13.88 8.82
C SER A 196 -13.99 -13.49 9.68
N LEU A 197 -14.87 -12.66 9.14
CA LEU A 197 -16.04 -12.12 9.83
C LEU A 197 -17.34 -12.47 9.10
N ALA A 198 -18.36 -12.80 9.88
CA ALA A 198 -19.73 -12.98 9.40
C ALA A 198 -20.60 -11.82 9.93
N SER A 199 -20.37 -10.59 9.44
CA SER A 199 -20.97 -9.33 9.88
C SER A 199 -20.12 -8.57 10.91
N SER A 200 -20.59 -8.37 12.15
CA SER A 200 -19.86 -7.66 13.19
C SER A 200 -18.77 -8.53 13.84
N MET A 201 -17.69 -7.89 14.25
CA MET A 201 -16.63 -8.56 15.01
C MET A 201 -17.08 -8.76 16.48
N GLY A 202 -17.28 -10.01 16.89
CA GLY A 202 -17.54 -10.38 18.27
C GLY A 202 -16.25 -10.54 19.08
N THR A 203 -16.38 -10.76 20.39
CA THR A 203 -15.26 -11.01 21.30
C THR A 203 -14.53 -12.32 20.99
N ASP A 204 -15.22 -13.28 20.41
CA ASP A 204 -14.70 -14.56 19.93
C ASP A 204 -13.63 -14.39 18.83
N LYS A 205 -13.68 -13.30 18.08
CA LYS A 205 -12.72 -12.99 17.00
C LYS A 205 -11.44 -12.28 17.46
N ARG A 206 -11.35 -11.96 18.74
CA ARG A 206 -10.18 -11.24 19.27
C ARG A 206 -8.89 -12.05 19.11
N THR A 207 -8.93 -13.35 19.32
CA THR A 207 -7.74 -14.21 19.16
C THR A 207 -7.24 -14.24 17.72
N GLU A 208 -8.15 -14.29 16.73
CA GLU A 208 -7.79 -14.25 15.30
C GLU A 208 -7.20 -12.88 14.92
N LEU A 209 -7.77 -11.81 15.46
CA LEU A 209 -7.25 -10.44 15.25
C LEU A 209 -5.82 -10.29 15.79
N GLU A 210 -5.59 -10.75 17.03
CA GLU A 210 -4.27 -10.67 17.65
C GLU A 210 -3.24 -11.53 16.91
N ALA A 211 -3.63 -12.74 16.48
CA ALA A 211 -2.77 -13.60 15.67
C ALA A 211 -2.39 -12.94 14.34
N LEU A 212 -3.33 -12.25 13.68
CA LEU A 212 -3.06 -11.50 12.45
C LEU A 212 -2.09 -10.33 12.71
N ALA A 213 -2.28 -9.59 13.82
CA ALA A 213 -1.38 -8.51 14.21
C ALA A 213 0.03 -9.03 14.49
N ASP A 214 0.16 -10.15 15.21
CA ASP A 214 1.45 -10.77 15.51
C ASP A 214 2.15 -11.28 14.25
N ALA A 215 1.43 -11.93 13.33
CA ALA A 215 1.97 -12.38 12.06
C ALA A 215 2.50 -11.20 11.19
N ILE A 216 1.78 -10.08 11.16
CA ILE A 216 2.25 -8.86 10.48
C ILE A 216 3.57 -8.39 11.09
N LEU A 217 3.65 -8.28 12.42
CA LEU A 217 4.85 -7.79 13.11
C LEU A 217 6.03 -8.77 12.97
N GLU A 218 5.79 -10.07 12.99
CA GLU A 218 6.81 -11.10 12.82
C GLU A 218 7.40 -11.09 11.42
N SER A 219 6.58 -10.87 10.39
CA SER A 219 7.03 -10.79 9.00
C SER A 219 7.87 -9.55 8.68
N MET A 220 7.98 -8.60 9.63
CA MET A 220 8.83 -7.41 9.53
C MET A 220 10.23 -7.59 10.12
N LYS A 221 10.47 -8.67 10.84
CA LYS A 221 11.79 -8.97 11.45
C LYS A 221 12.74 -9.55 10.41
#